data_ca859ccff00fbec48d3e365fca478117
#
_entry.id   ca859ccff00fbec48d3e365fca478117
#
_cell.length_a   1.000
_cell.length_b   1.000
_cell.length_c   1.000
_cell.angle_alpha   90.00
_cell.angle_beta   90.00
_cell.angle_gamma   90.00
#
_symmetry.space_group_name_H-M   'P 1'
#
loop_
_entity.id
_entity.type
_entity.pdbx_description
1 polymer ?
#
loop_
_entity_poly.entity_id
_entity_poly.type
_entity_poly.pdbx_seq_one_letter_code
_entity_poly.pdbx_strand_id
1 'polypeptide(L)'
;MNGMHGIIFSYEKATDLRELIEARVHGSIPFAGEYRVVDFVLSNFVNAGVTDVGVIMQGKCQSMLDHLGTGKSWGLSRNHGGLKLLPSFAYNERRGDDGHFRGKVEALGNVMDYLRHIRQDYVALVDSDLVINLPLQQVLADHMASGADMTCVCTAVPGDRDDTYFKVDDTGRIVDTSYHGYDTSGYRCLNVFVLSKELLIDLVTDCMAHNRYSFRHHILQDKGSELCFRAWVWDGYAARINSVSAYYERSMELLNPAIRAELFPAARPILSKENDSPSTYIDPTGECVNSLMGDGCDIQGTVRNCVLFRGVKVEKGATVENSILFKDTVVKAGATVRCVITDKNVTINENVTLIGHEHYPVVVEKGSVI
;
A
#
# COMPACT_ATOMS: atom_id res chain seq x y z
N MET A 1 13.13 -27.09 0.89
CA MET A 1 11.96 -26.29 0.49
C MET A 1 12.49 -24.98 -0.03
N ASN A 2 12.30 -24.74 -1.29
CA ASN A 2 12.66 -23.46 -1.89
C ASN A 2 11.75 -22.37 -1.29
N GLY A 3 12.26 -21.62 -0.34
CA GLY A 3 11.49 -20.59 0.34
C GLY A 3 11.49 -19.27 -0.43
N MET A 4 10.50 -18.43 -0.16
CA MET A 4 10.41 -17.06 -0.70
C MET A 4 10.72 -16.03 0.39
N HIS A 5 11.47 -14.99 0.02
CA HIS A 5 11.75 -13.83 0.84
C HIS A 5 10.94 -12.63 0.35
N GLY A 6 10.32 -11.86 1.26
CA GLY A 6 9.57 -10.67 0.90
C GLY A 6 10.42 -9.40 0.96
N ILE A 7 10.32 -8.54 -0.05
CA ILE A 7 10.88 -7.17 -0.03
C ILE A 7 9.77 -6.19 -0.35
N ILE A 8 9.54 -5.25 0.57
CA ILE A 8 8.54 -4.19 0.45
C ILE A 8 9.25 -2.87 0.22
N PHE A 9 8.81 -2.12 -0.79
CA PHE A 9 9.27 -0.75 -1.03
C PHE A 9 8.28 0.26 -0.45
N SER A 10 8.75 1.13 0.43
CA SER A 10 7.94 2.16 1.09
C SER A 10 8.67 3.52 1.10
N TYR A 11 9.06 4.01 -0.08
CA TYR A 11 9.82 5.26 -0.21
C TYR A 11 9.41 6.12 -1.42
N GLU A 12 8.44 5.70 -2.23
CA GLU A 12 8.09 6.44 -3.45
C GLU A 12 7.60 7.87 -3.17
N LYS A 13 8.02 8.80 -4.03
CA LYS A 13 7.50 10.16 -4.11
C LYS A 13 6.11 10.15 -4.76
N ALA A 14 5.08 9.85 -4.01
CA ALA A 14 3.71 10.05 -4.49
C ALA A 14 3.31 11.51 -4.23
N THR A 15 3.71 12.43 -5.10
CA THR A 15 3.42 13.87 -4.97
C THR A 15 1.92 14.16 -4.89
N ASP A 16 1.09 13.31 -5.48
CA ASP A 16 -0.36 13.48 -5.57
C ASP A 16 -1.13 13.05 -4.32
N LEU A 17 -0.43 12.48 -3.32
CA LEU A 17 -1.00 12.17 -1.99
C LEU A 17 -0.97 13.36 -1.02
N ARG A 18 -0.23 14.42 -1.34
CA ARG A 18 -0.17 15.70 -0.63
C ARG A 18 -0.14 15.55 0.90
N GLU A 19 -1.13 16.08 1.60
CA GLU A 19 -1.25 16.13 3.06
C GLU A 19 -1.25 14.73 3.70
N LEU A 20 -1.71 13.68 2.99
CA LEU A 20 -1.77 12.32 3.51
C LEU A 20 -0.39 11.71 3.81
N ILE A 21 0.66 12.20 3.14
CA ILE A 21 2.05 11.73 3.34
C ILE A 21 2.95 12.77 4.03
N GLU A 22 2.40 13.91 4.45
CA GLU A 22 3.15 14.96 5.13
C GLU A 22 3.85 14.45 6.40
N ALA A 23 3.19 13.60 7.17
CA ALA A 23 3.69 13.06 8.44
C ALA A 23 4.12 11.60 8.36
N ARG A 24 4.11 10.96 7.19
CA ARG A 24 4.34 9.51 7.06
C ARG A 24 4.76 9.08 5.67
N VAL A 25 5.38 7.88 5.57
CA VAL A 25 5.58 7.19 4.29
C VAL A 25 4.28 6.58 3.80
N HIS A 26 4.18 6.34 2.51
CA HIS A 26 3.02 5.84 1.78
C HIS A 26 2.35 4.62 2.43
N GLY A 27 3.08 3.54 2.62
CA GLY A 27 2.53 2.30 3.21
C GLY A 27 1.95 2.46 4.61
N SER A 28 2.22 3.57 5.32
CA SER A 28 1.65 3.83 6.63
C SER A 28 0.39 4.69 6.63
N ILE A 29 -0.18 4.97 5.46
CA ILE A 29 -1.50 5.63 5.33
C ILE A 29 -2.57 4.72 5.94
N PRO A 30 -3.45 5.23 6.82
CA PRO A 30 -4.58 4.47 7.36
C PRO A 30 -5.55 4.06 6.24
N PHE A 31 -6.10 2.84 6.31
CA PHE A 31 -7.04 2.31 5.32
C PHE A 31 -8.10 1.42 6.00
N ALA A 32 -9.31 1.38 5.43
CA ALA A 32 -10.40 0.49 5.88
C ALA A 32 -10.79 0.59 7.37
N GLY A 33 -10.65 1.76 8.01
CA GLY A 33 -11.06 2.00 9.40
C GLY A 33 -10.07 1.51 10.48
N GLU A 34 -9.29 0.45 10.21
CA GLU A 34 -8.42 -0.18 11.21
C GLU A 34 -7.00 -0.41 10.73
N TYR A 35 -6.81 -0.66 9.43
CA TYR A 35 -5.57 -1.09 8.81
C TYR A 35 -4.69 0.09 8.39
N ARG A 36 -3.52 -0.26 7.89
CA ARG A 36 -2.69 0.60 7.02
C ARG A 36 -2.43 -0.13 5.70
N VAL A 37 -2.08 0.60 4.66
CA VAL A 37 -1.87 0.01 3.33
C VAL A 37 -0.83 -1.11 3.35
N VAL A 38 0.25 -0.96 4.12
CA VAL A 38 1.30 -1.99 4.26
C VAL A 38 0.81 -3.30 4.87
N ASP A 39 -0.28 -3.29 5.65
CA ASP A 39 -0.81 -4.48 6.32
C ASP A 39 -1.29 -5.52 5.29
N PHE A 40 -1.83 -5.07 4.15
CA PHE A 40 -2.25 -5.95 3.06
C PHE A 40 -1.06 -6.67 2.45
N VAL A 41 0.02 -5.96 2.16
CA VAL A 41 1.23 -6.55 1.57
C VAL A 41 1.89 -7.52 2.56
N LEU A 42 2.03 -7.14 3.83
CA LEU A 42 2.59 -8.03 4.87
C LEU A 42 1.74 -9.27 5.08
N SER A 43 0.40 -9.13 5.09
CA SER A 43 -0.50 -10.26 5.25
C SER A 43 -0.42 -11.22 4.07
N ASN A 44 -0.26 -10.72 2.84
CA ASN A 44 -0.05 -11.57 1.67
C ASN A 44 1.22 -12.43 1.81
N PHE A 45 2.30 -11.86 2.33
CA PHE A 45 3.52 -12.63 2.62
C PHE A 45 3.30 -13.69 3.68
N VAL A 46 2.70 -13.33 4.80
CA VAL A 46 2.48 -14.26 5.92
C VAL A 46 1.49 -15.36 5.53
N ASN A 47 0.42 -15.05 4.83
CA ASN A 47 -0.54 -16.03 4.30
C ASN A 47 0.10 -16.99 3.28
N ALA A 48 1.18 -16.58 2.61
CA ALA A 48 1.98 -17.44 1.74
C ALA A 48 3.05 -18.25 2.48
N GLY A 49 3.10 -18.16 3.82
CA GLY A 49 4.10 -18.86 4.63
C GLY A 49 5.49 -18.21 4.62
N VAL A 50 5.62 -16.98 4.14
CA VAL A 50 6.87 -16.21 4.17
C VAL A 50 7.17 -15.82 5.61
N THR A 51 8.40 -16.10 6.04
CA THR A 51 8.85 -15.87 7.41
C THR A 51 9.87 -14.74 7.54
N ASP A 52 10.36 -14.25 6.41
CA ASP A 52 11.44 -13.28 6.33
C ASP A 52 11.05 -12.17 5.36
N VAL A 53 10.90 -10.94 5.88
CA VAL A 53 10.47 -9.78 5.10
C VAL A 53 11.38 -8.59 5.40
N GLY A 54 11.92 -7.96 4.34
CA GLY A 54 12.62 -6.69 4.41
C GLY A 54 11.73 -5.54 3.97
N VAL A 55 11.68 -4.45 4.72
CA VAL A 55 10.95 -3.24 4.36
C VAL A 55 11.95 -2.11 4.11
N ILE A 56 12.15 -1.76 2.84
CA ILE A 56 13.01 -0.64 2.45
C ILE A 56 12.21 0.65 2.59
N MET A 57 12.72 1.58 3.41
CA MET A 57 12.04 2.82 3.74
C MET A 57 12.97 4.02 3.56
N GLN A 58 12.39 5.16 3.21
CA GLN A 58 13.10 6.43 3.16
C GLN A 58 12.16 7.58 3.52
N GLY A 59 12.69 8.63 4.13
CA GLY A 59 11.93 9.81 4.49
C GLY A 59 11.25 9.71 5.87
N LYS A 60 9.99 10.10 5.97
CA LYS A 60 9.21 10.22 7.23
C LYS A 60 8.78 8.85 7.78
N CYS A 61 9.73 7.98 8.13
CA CYS A 61 9.50 6.58 8.48
C CYS A 61 8.91 6.34 9.88
N GLN A 62 8.90 7.34 10.79
CA GLN A 62 8.52 7.13 12.19
C GLN A 62 7.15 6.44 12.35
N SER A 63 6.15 6.88 11.60
CA SER A 63 4.81 6.27 11.64
C SER A 63 4.80 4.80 11.21
N MET A 64 5.67 4.42 10.26
CA MET A 64 5.84 3.04 9.82
C MET A 64 6.55 2.21 10.89
N LEU A 65 7.63 2.74 11.47
CA LEU A 65 8.39 2.09 12.53
C LEU A 65 7.51 1.79 13.75
N ASP A 66 6.70 2.77 14.19
CA ASP A 66 5.77 2.62 15.31
C ASP A 66 4.66 1.59 15.05
N HIS A 67 4.24 1.47 13.79
CA HIS A 67 3.21 0.50 13.41
C HIS A 67 3.76 -0.92 13.33
N LEU A 68 4.83 -1.10 12.60
CA LEU A 68 5.42 -2.41 12.36
C LEU A 68 6.09 -3.00 13.62
N GLY A 69 6.73 -2.15 14.43
CA GLY A 69 7.44 -2.57 15.63
C GLY A 69 8.40 -3.73 15.33
N THR A 70 8.25 -4.84 16.06
CA THR A 70 9.03 -6.07 15.84
C THR A 70 8.39 -7.03 14.82
N GLY A 71 7.26 -6.69 14.24
CA GLY A 71 6.49 -7.58 13.38
C GLY A 71 5.65 -8.62 14.11
N LYS A 72 5.44 -8.46 15.44
CA LYS A 72 4.74 -9.44 16.28
C LYS A 72 3.32 -9.73 15.77
N SER A 73 2.58 -8.72 15.38
CA SER A 73 1.18 -8.85 14.90
C SER A 73 1.06 -9.71 13.63
N TRP A 74 2.14 -9.85 12.87
CA TRP A 74 2.23 -10.70 11.68
C TRP A 74 2.99 -12.00 11.92
N GLY A 75 3.36 -12.34 13.17
CA GLY A 75 4.16 -13.51 13.47
C GLY A 75 5.61 -13.43 12.93
N LEU A 76 6.08 -12.23 12.60
CA LEU A 76 7.41 -11.97 12.04
C LEU A 76 8.44 -11.56 13.11
N SER A 77 8.10 -11.61 14.40
CA SER A 77 9.05 -11.40 15.51
C SER A 77 9.79 -12.70 15.79
N ARG A 78 10.97 -12.90 15.19
CA ARG A 78 11.71 -14.16 15.23
C ARG A 78 13.18 -13.93 15.59
N ASN A 79 13.82 -14.90 16.25
CA ASN A 79 15.25 -14.85 16.58
C ASN A 79 16.13 -14.91 15.32
N HIS A 80 15.70 -15.66 14.31
CA HIS A 80 16.38 -15.76 13.02
C HIS A 80 15.39 -15.45 11.90
N GLY A 81 15.73 -14.50 11.03
CA GLY A 81 14.83 -14.00 10.00
C GLY A 81 13.84 -12.97 10.55
N GLY A 82 12.56 -13.07 10.15
CA GLY A 82 11.48 -12.19 10.56
C GLY A 82 11.45 -10.86 9.83
N LEU A 83 10.85 -9.85 10.46
CA LEU A 83 10.75 -8.51 9.90
C LEU A 83 12.06 -7.75 10.06
N LYS A 84 12.60 -7.25 8.96
CA LYS A 84 13.76 -6.35 8.94
C LYS A 84 13.36 -5.01 8.38
N LEU A 85 13.49 -3.98 9.19
CA LEU A 85 13.27 -2.60 8.77
C LEU A 85 14.61 -2.06 8.23
N LEU A 86 14.59 -1.61 6.98
CA LEU A 86 15.77 -1.17 6.22
C LEU A 86 15.64 0.32 5.89
N PRO A 87 15.72 1.21 6.90
CA PRO A 87 15.69 2.63 6.66
C PRO A 87 16.96 3.05 5.92
N SER A 88 16.78 3.77 4.83
CA SER A 88 17.92 4.35 4.14
C SER A 88 18.28 5.69 4.77
N PHE A 89 19.48 5.75 5.30
CA PHE A 89 20.14 6.99 5.75
C PHE A 89 21.11 7.51 4.68
N ALA A 90 20.91 7.14 3.41
CA ALA A 90 21.80 7.48 2.33
C ALA A 90 21.91 9.01 2.14
N TYR A 91 22.71 9.64 2.97
CA TYR A 91 23.37 10.90 2.70
C TYR A 91 24.41 10.63 1.61
N ASN A 92 24.01 10.67 0.37
CA ASN A 92 24.95 10.77 -0.72
C ASN A 92 25.44 12.23 -0.78
N GLU A 93 26.45 12.56 0.03
CA GLU A 93 27.14 13.86 0.01
C GLU A 93 27.66 14.27 -1.39
N ARG A 94 27.67 13.34 -2.34
CA ARG A 94 28.17 13.54 -3.71
C ARG A 94 27.13 14.01 -4.71
N ARG A 95 25.85 14.10 -4.32
CA ARG A 95 24.76 14.53 -5.22
C ARG A 95 23.97 15.60 -4.51
N GLY A 96 23.93 16.80 -5.06
CA GLY A 96 23.10 17.91 -4.62
C GLY A 96 21.59 17.65 -4.81
N ASP A 97 21.15 16.42 -4.63
CA ASP A 97 19.79 15.94 -4.69
C ASP A 97 19.20 15.83 -3.28
N ASP A 98 17.92 16.02 -3.18
CA ASP A 98 17.11 16.01 -1.97
C ASP A 98 17.12 14.67 -1.18
N GLY A 99 18.12 13.82 -1.40
CA GLY A 99 18.41 12.59 -0.65
C GLY A 99 17.46 11.42 -0.93
N HIS A 100 16.59 11.50 -1.94
CA HIS A 100 15.67 10.42 -2.30
C HIS A 100 16.28 9.43 -3.29
N PHE A 101 15.86 8.16 -3.21
CA PHE A 101 16.19 7.17 -4.23
C PHE A 101 15.64 7.60 -5.59
N ARG A 102 16.44 7.44 -6.63
CA ARG A 102 16.04 7.68 -8.02
C ARG A 102 15.15 6.57 -8.57
N GLY A 103 15.17 5.37 -7.94
CA GLY A 103 14.37 4.23 -8.31
C GLY A 103 14.67 2.97 -7.49
N LYS A 104 13.90 1.89 -7.76
CA LYS A 104 13.97 0.63 -7.02
C LYS A 104 15.33 -0.06 -7.09
N VAL A 105 16.02 0.04 -8.21
CA VAL A 105 17.37 -0.54 -8.36
C VAL A 105 18.35 0.11 -7.40
N GLU A 106 18.32 1.44 -7.27
CA GLU A 106 19.18 2.15 -6.33
C GLU A 106 18.80 1.80 -4.87
N ALA A 107 17.52 1.68 -4.56
CA ALA A 107 17.08 1.25 -3.25
C ALA A 107 17.57 -0.16 -2.89
N LEU A 108 17.51 -1.11 -3.83
CA LEU A 108 18.06 -2.45 -3.68
C LEU A 108 19.58 -2.44 -3.55
N GLY A 109 20.26 -1.62 -4.34
CA GLY A 109 21.72 -1.45 -4.28
C GLY A 109 22.20 -0.97 -2.91
N ASN A 110 21.43 -0.09 -2.23
CA ASN A 110 21.76 0.38 -0.89
C ASN A 110 21.65 -0.70 0.19
N VAL A 111 20.90 -1.76 -0.06
CA VAL A 111 20.71 -2.91 0.86
C VAL A 111 21.36 -4.19 0.31
N MET A 112 22.36 -4.07 -0.57
CA MET A 112 22.97 -5.22 -1.25
C MET A 112 23.54 -6.25 -0.27
N ASP A 113 24.14 -5.83 0.83
CA ASP A 113 24.64 -6.77 1.84
C ASP A 113 23.51 -7.56 2.50
N TYR A 114 22.37 -6.92 2.72
CA TYR A 114 21.16 -7.63 3.18
C TYR A 114 20.70 -8.66 2.15
N LEU A 115 20.62 -8.28 0.86
CA LEU A 115 20.20 -9.18 -0.23
C LEU A 115 21.08 -10.43 -0.32
N ARG A 116 22.40 -10.28 -0.19
CA ARG A 116 23.37 -11.39 -0.21
C ARG A 116 23.16 -12.39 0.94
N HIS A 117 22.67 -11.91 2.09
CA HIS A 117 22.43 -12.74 3.28
C HIS A 117 21.04 -13.39 3.32
N ILE A 118 20.15 -13.12 2.36
CA ILE A 118 18.88 -13.84 2.19
C ILE A 118 19.17 -15.32 1.99
N ARG A 119 18.44 -16.18 2.73
CA ARG A 119 18.63 -17.65 2.70
C ARG A 119 17.73 -18.33 1.70
N GLN A 120 16.62 -17.71 1.36
CA GLN A 120 15.62 -18.21 0.43
C GLN A 120 16.13 -18.10 -1.03
N ASP A 121 15.70 -19.04 -1.89
CA ASP A 121 16.11 -19.07 -3.29
C ASP A 121 15.36 -18.04 -4.13
N TYR A 122 14.13 -17.67 -3.71
CA TYR A 122 13.26 -16.74 -4.42
C TYR A 122 12.99 -15.48 -3.60
N VAL A 123 12.77 -14.38 -4.29
CA VAL A 123 12.41 -13.09 -3.70
C VAL A 123 11.13 -12.58 -4.38
N ALA A 124 10.21 -12.07 -3.58
CA ALA A 124 9.08 -11.29 -4.08
C ALA A 124 9.27 -9.82 -3.74
N LEU A 125 9.23 -8.96 -4.75
CA LEU A 125 9.34 -7.51 -4.67
C LEU A 125 7.94 -6.91 -4.76
N VAL A 126 7.52 -6.09 -3.78
CA VAL A 126 6.18 -5.52 -3.74
C VAL A 126 6.23 -4.07 -3.28
N ASP A 127 5.42 -3.20 -3.92
CA ASP A 127 5.23 -1.83 -3.48
C ASP A 127 4.24 -1.74 -2.31
N SER A 128 4.47 -0.82 -1.39
CA SER A 128 3.59 -0.63 -0.23
C SER A 128 2.35 0.21 -0.51
N ASP A 129 2.11 0.60 -1.75
CA ASP A 129 0.94 1.37 -2.20
C ASP A 129 -0.23 0.49 -2.66
N LEU A 130 -0.07 -0.83 -2.58
CA LEU A 130 -0.98 -1.81 -3.13
C LEU A 130 -1.92 -2.38 -2.06
N VAL A 131 -3.22 -2.26 -2.29
CA VAL A 131 -4.29 -2.89 -1.50
C VAL A 131 -4.84 -4.07 -2.30
N ILE A 132 -4.48 -5.28 -1.89
CA ILE A 132 -4.82 -6.54 -2.56
C ILE A 132 -4.76 -7.70 -1.57
N ASN A 133 -5.54 -8.73 -1.77
CA ASN A 133 -5.41 -10.00 -1.06
C ASN A 133 -4.96 -11.10 -2.03
N LEU A 134 -3.65 -11.13 -2.30
CA LEU A 134 -3.00 -11.93 -3.34
C LEU A 134 -2.53 -13.29 -2.81
N PRO A 135 -2.84 -14.42 -3.46
CA PRO A 135 -2.31 -15.75 -3.11
C PRO A 135 -0.86 -15.92 -3.58
N LEU A 136 0.10 -15.25 -2.96
CA LEU A 136 1.51 -15.25 -3.35
C LEU A 136 2.13 -16.66 -3.42
N GLN A 137 1.59 -17.62 -2.66
CA GLN A 137 2.04 -19.01 -2.74
C GLN A 137 1.76 -19.61 -4.13
N GLN A 138 0.61 -19.29 -4.74
CA GLN A 138 0.28 -19.74 -6.10
C GLN A 138 1.18 -19.05 -7.12
N VAL A 139 1.41 -17.75 -6.97
CA VAL A 139 2.33 -17.01 -7.86
C VAL A 139 3.73 -17.63 -7.85
N LEU A 140 4.25 -18.01 -6.66
CA LEU A 140 5.54 -18.70 -6.55
C LEU A 140 5.52 -20.08 -7.20
N ALA A 141 4.47 -20.86 -6.97
CA ALA A 141 4.34 -22.20 -7.56
C ALA A 141 4.32 -22.14 -9.10
N ASP A 142 3.56 -21.21 -9.66
CA ASP A 142 3.48 -21.00 -11.11
C ASP A 142 4.81 -20.45 -11.68
N HIS A 143 5.51 -19.58 -10.95
CA HIS A 143 6.84 -19.12 -11.31
C HIS A 143 7.82 -20.30 -11.44
N MET A 144 7.88 -21.14 -10.42
CA MET A 144 8.76 -22.33 -10.42
C MET A 144 8.40 -23.32 -11.52
N ALA A 145 7.11 -23.52 -11.79
CA ALA A 145 6.65 -24.45 -12.83
C ALA A 145 6.91 -23.93 -14.25
N SER A 146 6.87 -22.62 -14.44
CA SER A 146 7.06 -21.99 -15.75
C SER A 146 8.52 -21.94 -16.21
N GLY A 147 9.47 -21.97 -15.26
CA GLY A 147 10.89 -21.73 -15.55
C GLY A 147 11.21 -20.33 -16.07
N ALA A 148 10.32 -19.36 -15.86
CA ALA A 148 10.55 -17.97 -16.22
C ALA A 148 11.63 -17.34 -15.34
N ASP A 149 12.37 -16.38 -15.87
CA ASP A 149 13.36 -15.60 -15.11
C ASP A 149 12.67 -14.67 -14.08
N MET A 150 11.52 -14.11 -14.46
CA MET A 150 10.72 -13.28 -13.57
C MET A 150 9.22 -13.43 -13.87
N THR A 151 8.41 -13.57 -12.83
CA THR A 151 6.95 -13.51 -12.93
C THR A 151 6.46 -12.14 -12.45
N CYS A 152 5.68 -11.48 -13.30
CA CYS A 152 5.10 -10.14 -13.05
C CYS A 152 3.60 -10.30 -12.81
N VAL A 153 3.12 -9.91 -11.64
CA VAL A 153 1.67 -9.90 -11.37
C VAL A 153 1.03 -8.70 -12.05
N CYS A 154 -0.03 -8.93 -12.78
CA CYS A 154 -0.76 -7.91 -13.53
C CYS A 154 -2.27 -8.15 -13.50
N THR A 155 -3.05 -7.19 -13.97
CA THR A 155 -4.51 -7.29 -14.06
C THR A 155 -5.02 -6.71 -15.38
N ALA A 156 -6.16 -7.22 -15.85
CA ALA A 156 -6.86 -6.66 -17.02
C ALA A 156 -7.61 -5.36 -16.70
N VAL A 157 -7.79 -5.04 -15.41
CA VAL A 157 -8.49 -3.81 -15.00
C VAL A 157 -7.62 -2.59 -15.34
N PRO A 158 -8.13 -1.62 -16.10
CA PRO A 158 -7.41 -0.40 -16.43
C PRO A 158 -6.98 0.37 -15.19
N GLY A 159 -5.91 1.11 -15.30
CA GLY A 159 -5.37 1.97 -14.24
C GLY A 159 -5.04 3.37 -14.76
N ASP A 160 -4.13 4.03 -14.06
CA ASP A 160 -3.69 5.38 -14.40
C ASP A 160 -2.73 5.38 -15.60
N ARG A 161 -2.58 6.55 -16.23
CA ARG A 161 -1.65 6.73 -17.36
C ARG A 161 -0.19 6.48 -16.98
N ASP A 162 0.17 6.67 -15.74
CA ASP A 162 1.54 6.47 -15.23
C ASP A 162 1.83 5.02 -14.80
N ASP A 163 0.84 4.13 -14.91
CA ASP A 163 1.06 2.71 -14.67
C ASP A 163 1.91 2.07 -15.78
N THR A 164 2.48 0.92 -15.46
CA THR A 164 3.19 0.10 -16.42
C THR A 164 2.22 -0.90 -17.02
N TYR A 165 2.25 -1.09 -18.34
CA TYR A 165 1.40 -2.04 -19.06
C TYR A 165 2.25 -3.06 -19.79
N PHE A 166 1.75 -4.30 -19.84
CA PHE A 166 2.39 -5.43 -20.48
C PHE A 166 1.57 -5.93 -21.66
N LYS A 167 2.20 -6.10 -22.82
CA LYS A 167 1.66 -6.93 -23.89
C LYS A 167 2.16 -8.36 -23.70
N VAL A 168 1.23 -9.29 -23.75
CA VAL A 168 1.47 -10.69 -23.43
C VAL A 168 1.09 -11.54 -24.65
N ASP A 169 1.95 -12.50 -25.00
CA ASP A 169 1.65 -13.47 -26.05
C ASP A 169 0.76 -14.64 -25.56
N ASP A 170 0.40 -15.53 -26.48
CA ASP A 170 -0.47 -16.69 -26.19
C ASP A 170 0.15 -17.68 -25.17
N THR A 171 1.46 -17.60 -24.92
CA THR A 171 2.17 -18.43 -23.94
C THR A 171 2.21 -17.81 -22.55
N GLY A 172 1.75 -16.58 -22.40
CA GLY A 172 1.83 -15.82 -21.17
C GLY A 172 3.16 -15.07 -20.98
N ARG A 173 4.03 -15.04 -22.01
CA ARG A 173 5.28 -14.25 -21.98
C ARG A 173 4.98 -12.78 -22.25
N ILE A 174 5.64 -11.90 -21.50
CA ILE A 174 5.63 -10.46 -21.73
C ILE A 174 6.54 -10.15 -22.90
N VAL A 175 5.96 -9.61 -23.97
CA VAL A 175 6.67 -9.29 -25.23
C VAL A 175 6.96 -7.79 -25.38
N ASP A 176 6.21 -6.94 -24.67
CA ASP A 176 6.40 -5.49 -24.68
C ASP A 176 5.99 -4.89 -23.34
N THR A 177 6.68 -3.83 -22.93
CA THR A 177 6.43 -3.08 -21.70
C THR A 177 6.33 -1.61 -22.01
N SER A 178 5.16 -1.01 -21.77
CA SER A 178 4.88 0.42 -21.97
C SER A 178 4.59 1.14 -20.66
N TYR A 179 4.84 2.45 -20.61
CA TYR A 179 4.52 3.33 -19.48
C TYR A 179 4.40 4.79 -19.94
N HIS A 180 3.98 5.70 -19.04
CA HIS A 180 3.73 7.13 -19.32
C HIS A 180 2.58 7.40 -20.31
N GLY A 181 1.55 6.56 -20.33
CA GLY A 181 0.29 6.83 -21.00
C GLY A 181 0.31 6.82 -22.52
N TYR A 182 1.42 6.42 -23.15
CA TYR A 182 1.51 6.32 -24.61
C TYR A 182 0.77 5.09 -25.16
N ASP A 183 0.82 3.99 -24.43
CA ASP A 183 0.08 2.77 -24.78
C ASP A 183 -0.38 2.10 -23.48
N THR A 184 -1.69 2.10 -23.27
CA THR A 184 -2.36 1.46 -22.12
C THR A 184 -3.08 0.18 -22.54
N SER A 185 -2.79 -0.32 -23.75
CA SER A 185 -3.30 -1.62 -24.20
C SER A 185 -2.56 -2.77 -23.49
N GLY A 186 -3.30 -3.78 -23.08
CA GLY A 186 -2.73 -4.94 -22.40
C GLY A 186 -3.02 -4.99 -20.89
N TYR A 187 -2.15 -5.67 -20.15
CA TYR A 187 -2.34 -5.90 -18.72
C TYR A 187 -1.59 -4.87 -17.89
N ARG A 188 -2.27 -4.25 -16.93
CA ARG A 188 -1.65 -3.32 -15.98
C ARG A 188 -0.80 -4.06 -14.97
N CYS A 189 0.44 -3.65 -14.79
CA CYS A 189 1.37 -4.16 -13.78
C CYS A 189 0.93 -3.75 -12.37
N LEU A 190 0.88 -4.70 -11.43
CA LEU A 190 0.58 -4.46 -10.03
C LEU A 190 1.85 -4.23 -9.18
N ASN A 191 3.03 -4.10 -9.80
CA ASN A 191 4.32 -3.93 -9.11
C ASN A 191 4.62 -5.03 -8.08
N VAL A 192 4.21 -6.26 -8.41
CA VAL A 192 4.56 -7.48 -7.67
C VAL A 192 5.38 -8.36 -8.61
N PHE A 193 6.61 -8.67 -8.22
CA PHE A 193 7.55 -9.42 -9.04
C PHE A 193 8.14 -10.57 -8.23
N VAL A 194 8.17 -11.76 -8.82
CA VAL A 194 8.80 -12.95 -8.24
C VAL A 194 9.94 -13.40 -9.15
N LEU A 195 11.13 -13.56 -8.57
CA LEU A 195 12.34 -13.98 -9.29
C LEU A 195 13.30 -14.69 -8.34
N SER A 196 14.35 -15.33 -8.90
CA SER A 196 15.39 -15.91 -8.06
C SER A 196 16.24 -14.81 -7.38
N LYS A 197 16.72 -15.12 -6.18
CA LYS A 197 17.64 -14.22 -5.45
C LYS A 197 18.91 -13.93 -6.27
N GLU A 198 19.47 -14.94 -6.91
CA GLU A 198 20.70 -14.81 -7.69
C GLU A 198 20.50 -13.85 -8.86
N LEU A 199 19.44 -14.02 -9.64
CA LEU A 199 19.10 -13.10 -10.72
C LEU A 199 18.88 -11.67 -10.21
N LEU A 200 18.20 -11.50 -9.07
CA LEU A 200 18.02 -10.18 -8.48
C LEU A 200 19.36 -9.49 -8.16
N ILE A 201 20.29 -10.21 -7.54
CA ILE A 201 21.62 -9.69 -7.19
C ILE A 201 22.40 -9.31 -8.46
N ASP A 202 22.36 -10.16 -9.48
CA ASP A 202 23.06 -9.92 -10.75
C ASP A 202 22.50 -8.70 -11.47
N LEU A 203 21.17 -8.58 -11.58
CA LEU A 203 20.49 -7.44 -12.20
C LEU A 203 20.80 -6.13 -11.47
N VAL A 204 20.75 -6.12 -10.14
CA VAL A 204 21.06 -4.92 -9.34
C VAL A 204 22.52 -4.57 -9.48
N THR A 205 23.43 -5.54 -9.45
CA THR A 205 24.88 -5.30 -9.59
C THR A 205 25.22 -4.72 -10.96
N ASP A 206 24.69 -5.29 -12.04
CA ASP A 206 24.88 -4.77 -13.41
C ASP A 206 24.34 -3.33 -13.54
N CYS A 207 23.11 -3.11 -13.09
CA CYS A 207 22.51 -1.79 -13.15
C CYS A 207 23.27 -0.73 -12.35
N MET A 208 23.72 -1.05 -11.14
CA MET A 208 24.51 -0.12 -10.31
C MET A 208 25.86 0.20 -10.92
N ALA A 209 26.53 -0.78 -11.52
CA ALA A 209 27.81 -0.59 -12.23
C ALA A 209 27.68 0.38 -13.42
N HIS A 210 26.52 0.43 -14.06
CA HIS A 210 26.23 1.28 -15.23
C HIS A 210 25.40 2.52 -14.92
N ASN A 211 25.25 2.90 -13.63
CA ASN A 211 24.43 4.04 -13.17
C ASN A 211 22.95 3.97 -13.64
N ARG A 212 22.40 2.77 -13.71
CA ARG A 212 21.00 2.47 -14.04
C ARG A 212 20.21 2.29 -12.75
N TYR A 213 19.11 3.02 -12.55
CA TYR A 213 18.39 3.07 -11.27
C TYR A 213 16.91 2.71 -11.37
N SER A 214 16.32 2.78 -12.57
CA SER A 214 14.90 2.52 -12.80
C SER A 214 14.64 1.05 -13.07
N PHE A 215 13.85 0.39 -12.23
CA PHE A 215 13.43 -0.99 -12.43
C PHE A 215 12.53 -1.12 -13.67
N ARG A 216 11.62 -0.17 -13.89
CA ARG A 216 10.74 -0.13 -15.06
C ARG A 216 11.55 -0.06 -16.36
N HIS A 217 12.44 0.90 -16.45
CA HIS A 217 13.17 1.18 -17.69
C HIS A 217 14.29 0.17 -17.89
N HIS A 218 15.20 0.07 -16.91
CA HIS A 218 16.45 -0.66 -17.09
C HIS A 218 16.33 -2.18 -16.90
N ILE A 219 15.23 -2.65 -16.26
CA ILE A 219 14.98 -4.09 -16.12
C ILE A 219 13.79 -4.50 -16.96
N LEU A 220 12.59 -3.95 -16.74
CA LEU A 220 11.40 -4.45 -17.44
C LEU A 220 11.43 -4.17 -18.96
N GLN A 221 11.94 -3.02 -19.40
CA GLN A 221 12.05 -2.71 -20.83
C GLN A 221 13.35 -3.22 -21.45
N ASP A 222 14.51 -2.79 -20.92
CA ASP A 222 15.78 -3.08 -21.57
C ASP A 222 16.12 -4.58 -21.57
N LYS A 223 15.75 -5.32 -20.48
CA LYS A 223 16.05 -6.76 -20.36
C LYS A 223 14.92 -7.67 -20.86
N GLY A 224 13.78 -7.14 -21.24
CA GLY A 224 12.63 -7.93 -21.72
C GLY A 224 12.92 -8.80 -22.96
N SER A 225 13.90 -8.42 -23.80
CA SER A 225 14.34 -9.20 -24.94
C SER A 225 15.34 -10.31 -24.58
N GLU A 226 16.11 -10.13 -23.50
CA GLU A 226 17.17 -11.06 -23.06
C GLU A 226 16.62 -12.12 -22.08
N LEU A 227 15.67 -11.72 -21.22
CA LEU A 227 15.10 -12.54 -20.16
C LEU A 227 13.66 -12.96 -20.48
N CYS A 228 13.23 -14.06 -19.90
CA CYS A 228 11.85 -14.55 -20.01
C CYS A 228 11.01 -13.98 -18.87
N PHE A 229 10.28 -12.90 -19.13
CA PHE A 229 9.29 -12.37 -18.19
C PHE A 229 7.92 -12.97 -18.50
N ARG A 230 7.22 -13.43 -17.47
CA ARG A 230 5.90 -14.03 -17.58
C ARG A 230 4.86 -13.22 -16.80
N ALA A 231 3.70 -13.00 -17.43
CA ALA A 231 2.56 -12.37 -16.78
C ALA A 231 1.80 -13.40 -15.94
N TRP A 232 1.45 -13.02 -14.71
CA TRP A 232 0.50 -13.72 -13.85
C TRP A 232 -0.72 -12.83 -13.66
N VAL A 233 -1.84 -13.19 -14.29
CA VAL A 233 -3.02 -12.32 -14.32
C VAL A 233 -3.85 -12.53 -13.07
N TRP A 234 -4.12 -11.43 -12.37
CA TRP A 234 -5.00 -11.35 -11.21
C TRP A 234 -6.36 -10.80 -11.63
N ASP A 235 -7.43 -11.56 -11.36
CA ASP A 235 -8.81 -11.20 -11.73
C ASP A 235 -9.61 -10.62 -10.55
N GLY A 236 -9.07 -10.66 -9.31
CA GLY A 236 -9.73 -10.13 -8.12
C GLY A 236 -9.47 -8.64 -7.91
N TYR A 237 -10.01 -8.13 -6.81
CA TYR A 237 -9.83 -6.72 -6.43
C TYR A 237 -8.36 -6.37 -6.20
N ALA A 238 -7.92 -5.30 -6.85
CA ALA A 238 -6.58 -4.72 -6.68
C ALA A 238 -6.64 -3.20 -6.86
N ALA A 239 -6.21 -2.47 -5.84
CA ALA A 239 -6.22 -1.01 -5.83
C ALA A 239 -4.83 -0.45 -5.51
N ARG A 240 -4.41 0.59 -6.23
CA ARG A 240 -3.24 1.39 -5.89
C ARG A 240 -3.66 2.67 -5.20
N ILE A 241 -2.92 3.05 -4.17
CA ILE A 241 -3.12 4.28 -3.40
C ILE A 241 -2.00 5.25 -3.78
N ASN A 242 -2.12 5.93 -4.90
CA ASN A 242 -1.09 6.81 -5.47
C ASN A 242 -1.47 8.30 -5.50
N SER A 243 -2.73 8.63 -5.20
CA SER A 243 -3.22 10.01 -5.14
C SER A 243 -4.32 10.16 -4.08
N VAL A 244 -4.63 11.40 -3.70
CA VAL A 244 -5.75 11.70 -2.79
C VAL A 244 -7.08 11.22 -3.36
N SER A 245 -7.31 11.41 -4.66
CA SER A 245 -8.52 10.94 -5.35
C SER A 245 -8.61 9.43 -5.31
N ALA A 246 -7.53 8.72 -5.69
CA ALA A 246 -7.49 7.26 -5.62
C ALA A 246 -7.70 6.75 -4.18
N TYR A 247 -7.06 7.38 -3.18
CA TYR A 247 -7.28 7.03 -1.79
C TYR A 247 -8.75 7.15 -1.38
N TYR A 248 -9.39 8.25 -1.74
CA TYR A 248 -10.80 8.51 -1.44
C TYR A 248 -11.71 7.48 -2.11
N GLU A 249 -11.58 7.32 -3.44
CA GLU A 249 -12.38 6.37 -4.23
C GLU A 249 -12.23 4.93 -3.70
N ARG A 250 -11.00 4.45 -3.52
CA ARG A 250 -10.71 3.09 -3.04
C ARG A 250 -11.20 2.85 -1.60
N SER A 251 -11.17 3.88 -0.76
CA SER A 251 -11.75 3.80 0.58
C SER A 251 -13.28 3.72 0.55
N MET A 252 -13.92 4.49 -0.33
CA MET A 252 -15.38 4.49 -0.48
C MET A 252 -15.90 3.20 -1.14
N GLU A 253 -15.14 2.59 -2.05
CA GLU A 253 -15.46 1.28 -2.63
C GLU A 253 -15.64 0.19 -1.56
N LEU A 254 -14.98 0.29 -0.43
CA LEU A 254 -15.14 -0.66 0.68
C LEU A 254 -16.54 -0.63 1.31
N LEU A 255 -17.35 0.37 1.04
CA LEU A 255 -18.75 0.38 1.44
C LEU A 255 -19.57 -0.66 0.65
N ASN A 256 -19.06 -1.17 -0.47
CA ASN A 256 -19.64 -2.28 -1.21
C ASN A 256 -19.29 -3.64 -0.55
N PRO A 257 -20.29 -4.43 -0.10
CA PRO A 257 -20.04 -5.72 0.53
C PRO A 257 -19.28 -6.73 -0.36
N ALA A 258 -19.47 -6.68 -1.68
CA ALA A 258 -18.79 -7.60 -2.61
C ALA A 258 -17.27 -7.36 -2.61
N ILE A 259 -16.85 -6.09 -2.66
CA ILE A 259 -15.43 -5.72 -2.60
C ILE A 259 -14.81 -6.12 -1.25
N ARG A 260 -15.53 -5.92 -0.15
CA ARG A 260 -15.06 -6.38 1.16
C ARG A 260 -14.87 -7.90 1.21
N ALA A 261 -15.81 -8.66 0.64
CA ALA A 261 -15.72 -10.11 0.62
C ALA A 261 -14.48 -10.61 -0.17
N GLU A 262 -14.11 -9.93 -1.24
CA GLU A 262 -12.89 -10.24 -2.00
C GLU A 262 -11.62 -9.87 -1.24
N LEU A 263 -11.62 -8.71 -0.59
CA LEU A 263 -10.44 -8.17 0.10
C LEU A 263 -10.17 -8.85 1.45
N PHE A 264 -11.22 -9.30 2.14
CA PHE A 264 -11.16 -9.90 3.48
C PHE A 264 -11.70 -11.34 3.52
N PRO A 265 -11.24 -12.27 2.66
CA PRO A 265 -11.68 -13.66 2.73
C PRO A 265 -11.14 -14.33 4.01
N ALA A 266 -11.97 -15.12 4.69
CA ALA A 266 -11.60 -15.80 5.94
C ALA A 266 -10.36 -16.73 5.79
N ALA A 267 -10.15 -17.29 4.60
CA ALA A 267 -9.01 -18.18 4.32
C ALA A 267 -7.65 -17.46 4.25
N ARG A 268 -7.64 -16.15 4.02
CA ARG A 268 -6.45 -15.29 3.95
C ARG A 268 -6.71 -13.99 4.71
N PRO A 269 -6.67 -14.01 6.05
CA PRO A 269 -6.96 -12.84 6.86
C PRO A 269 -5.94 -11.73 6.63
N ILE A 270 -6.41 -10.49 6.65
CA ILE A 270 -5.52 -9.32 6.71
C ILE A 270 -5.22 -9.05 8.18
N LEU A 271 -3.95 -9.15 8.53
CA LEU A 271 -3.44 -8.90 9.87
C LEU A 271 -3.05 -7.43 10.01
N SER A 272 -3.21 -6.87 11.20
CA SER A 272 -2.78 -5.53 11.55
C SER A 272 -2.29 -5.48 12.99
N LYS A 273 -1.74 -4.34 13.39
CA LYS A 273 -1.35 -4.09 14.78
C LYS A 273 -2.59 -4.10 15.66
N GLU A 274 -2.61 -5.01 16.65
CA GLU A 274 -3.65 -5.04 17.66
C GLU A 274 -3.65 -3.75 18.50
N ASN A 275 -4.83 -3.27 18.82
CA ASN A 275 -5.02 -2.12 19.70
C ASN A 275 -6.18 -2.40 20.64
N ASP A 276 -5.99 -2.06 21.89
CA ASP A 276 -7.02 -2.13 22.91
C ASP A 276 -7.89 -0.87 22.80
N SER A 277 -9.07 -1.01 22.23
CA SER A 277 -10.07 0.05 22.14
C SER A 277 -11.43 -0.47 22.63
N PRO A 278 -12.25 0.36 23.28
CA PRO A 278 -13.62 -0.05 23.62
C PRO A 278 -14.44 -0.26 22.34
N SER A 279 -15.57 -0.93 22.46
CA SER A 279 -16.50 -1.04 21.35
C SER A 279 -17.05 0.32 20.95
N THR A 280 -17.43 0.46 19.67
CA THR A 280 -18.11 1.65 19.17
C THR A 280 -19.49 1.78 19.80
N TYR A 281 -19.83 3.00 20.23
CA TYR A 281 -21.13 3.36 20.78
C TYR A 281 -21.92 4.23 19.79
N ILE A 282 -23.16 3.88 19.54
CA ILE A 282 -24.11 4.69 18.77
C ILE A 282 -25.25 5.10 19.72
N ASP A 283 -25.38 6.40 19.93
CA ASP A 283 -26.44 6.96 20.77
C ASP A 283 -27.83 6.67 20.16
N PRO A 284 -28.87 6.45 20.97
CA PRO A 284 -30.24 6.26 20.46
C PRO A 284 -30.78 7.39 19.56
N THR A 285 -30.20 8.58 19.65
CA THR A 285 -30.51 9.72 18.76
C THR A 285 -29.56 9.84 17.56
N GLY A 286 -28.50 9.03 17.53
CA GLY A 286 -27.55 8.98 16.44
C GLY A 286 -28.06 8.13 15.27
N GLU A 287 -27.67 8.50 14.06
CA GLU A 287 -27.98 7.75 12.84
C GLU A 287 -26.72 7.31 12.14
N CYS A 288 -26.60 6.02 11.81
CA CYS A 288 -25.48 5.51 11.05
C CYS A 288 -25.99 4.65 9.89
N VAL A 289 -25.67 5.08 8.65
CA VAL A 289 -26.11 4.41 7.41
C VAL A 289 -24.91 4.13 6.52
N ASN A 290 -24.83 2.88 6.02
CA ASN A 290 -23.82 2.46 5.03
C ASN A 290 -22.40 2.97 5.34
N SER A 291 -21.91 2.75 6.55
CA SER A 291 -20.62 3.26 7.01
C SER A 291 -19.76 2.17 7.64
N LEU A 292 -18.44 2.24 7.42
CA LEU A 292 -17.47 1.41 8.12
C LEU A 292 -16.92 2.18 9.32
N MET A 293 -16.85 1.54 10.47
CA MET A 293 -16.34 2.18 11.69
C MET A 293 -15.32 1.28 12.38
N GLY A 294 -14.21 1.87 12.76
CA GLY A 294 -13.26 1.26 13.70
C GLY A 294 -13.77 1.31 15.12
N ASP A 295 -13.05 0.65 16.03
CA ASP A 295 -13.38 0.60 17.46
C ASP A 295 -13.34 1.97 18.14
N GLY A 296 -14.11 2.10 19.24
CA GLY A 296 -14.07 3.26 20.12
C GLY A 296 -14.72 4.53 19.57
N CYS A 297 -15.47 4.45 18.49
CA CYS A 297 -16.23 5.59 17.98
C CYS A 297 -17.42 5.92 18.90
N ASP A 298 -17.77 7.20 19.01
CA ASP A 298 -18.94 7.73 19.74
C ASP A 298 -19.79 8.56 18.77
N ILE A 299 -20.93 7.99 18.37
CA ILE A 299 -21.80 8.55 17.32
C ILE A 299 -23.13 9.03 17.95
N GLN A 300 -23.26 10.33 18.10
CA GLN A 300 -24.48 10.98 18.60
C GLN A 300 -25.21 11.80 17.51
N GLY A 301 -24.51 12.08 16.39
CA GLY A 301 -25.05 12.77 15.23
C GLY A 301 -25.38 11.81 14.07
N THR A 302 -25.43 12.34 12.85
CA THR A 302 -25.75 11.60 11.62
C THR A 302 -24.48 11.26 10.84
N VAL A 303 -24.29 9.99 10.49
CA VAL A 303 -23.17 9.49 9.70
C VAL A 303 -23.70 8.68 8.52
N ARG A 304 -23.35 9.06 7.28
CA ARG A 304 -23.82 8.39 6.06
C ARG A 304 -22.71 8.21 5.06
N ASN A 305 -22.55 7.00 4.52
CA ASN A 305 -21.54 6.64 3.52
C ASN A 305 -20.13 7.07 3.95
N CYS A 306 -19.69 6.70 5.13
CA CYS A 306 -18.42 7.14 5.70
C CYS A 306 -17.49 5.98 6.07
N VAL A 307 -16.20 6.29 6.13
CA VAL A 307 -15.19 5.41 6.73
C VAL A 307 -14.60 6.13 7.94
N LEU A 308 -14.95 5.66 9.13
CA LEU A 308 -14.51 6.22 10.40
C LEU A 308 -13.44 5.33 11.02
N PHE A 309 -12.33 5.93 11.38
CA PHE A 309 -11.28 5.24 12.11
C PHE A 309 -11.52 5.30 13.62
N ARG A 310 -10.70 4.59 14.37
CA ARG A 310 -10.84 4.45 15.83
C ARG A 310 -10.99 5.78 16.56
N GLY A 311 -11.87 5.82 17.56
CA GLY A 311 -12.02 6.94 18.46
C GLY A 311 -12.64 8.19 17.85
N VAL A 312 -13.22 8.09 16.65
CA VAL A 312 -13.94 9.22 16.03
C VAL A 312 -15.18 9.55 16.85
N LYS A 313 -15.40 10.85 17.10
CA LYS A 313 -16.57 11.34 17.81
C LYS A 313 -17.39 12.26 16.92
N VAL A 314 -18.69 11.98 16.83
CA VAL A 314 -19.65 12.82 16.11
C VAL A 314 -20.73 13.26 17.09
N GLU A 315 -20.68 14.53 17.49
CA GLU A 315 -21.57 15.07 18.52
C GLU A 315 -22.99 15.29 17.98
N LYS A 316 -23.90 15.52 18.90
CA LYS A 316 -25.32 15.68 18.63
C LYS A 316 -25.63 16.81 17.64
N GLY A 317 -26.41 16.49 16.61
CA GLY A 317 -26.77 17.45 15.55
C GLY A 317 -25.70 17.67 14.50
N ALA A 318 -24.51 17.08 14.65
CA ALA A 318 -23.51 17.07 13.58
C ALA A 318 -23.90 16.09 12.47
N THR A 319 -23.52 16.40 11.22
CA THR A 319 -23.78 15.59 10.04
C THR A 319 -22.47 15.30 9.30
N VAL A 320 -22.15 14.03 9.08
CA VAL A 320 -20.97 13.57 8.34
C VAL A 320 -21.44 12.69 7.18
N GLU A 321 -21.12 13.10 5.96
CA GLU A 321 -21.51 12.40 4.74
C GLU A 321 -20.33 12.23 3.79
N ASN A 322 -20.28 11.06 3.12
CA ASN A 322 -19.26 10.76 2.08
C ASN A 322 -17.85 11.15 2.52
N SER A 323 -17.45 10.83 3.75
CA SER A 323 -16.24 11.34 4.35
C SER A 323 -15.39 10.24 4.99
N ILE A 324 -14.09 10.49 5.09
CA ILE A 324 -13.13 9.58 5.71
C ILE A 324 -12.50 10.30 6.89
N LEU A 325 -12.81 9.86 8.12
CA LEU A 325 -12.29 10.52 9.33
C LEU A 325 -11.27 9.61 10.01
N PHE A 326 -10.02 10.08 10.13
CA PHE A 326 -8.96 9.33 10.80
C PHE A 326 -9.09 9.39 12.30
N LYS A 327 -8.27 8.57 12.95
CA LYS A 327 -8.25 8.31 14.38
C LYS A 327 -8.35 9.59 15.22
N ASP A 328 -9.23 9.55 16.25
CA ASP A 328 -9.41 10.61 17.23
C ASP A 328 -9.86 11.97 16.63
N THR A 329 -10.55 11.93 15.47
CA THR A 329 -11.24 13.10 14.92
C THR A 329 -12.51 13.39 15.73
N VAL A 330 -12.73 14.65 16.06
CA VAL A 330 -13.94 15.13 16.77
C VAL A 330 -14.70 16.10 15.88
N VAL A 331 -15.96 15.75 15.57
CA VAL A 331 -16.92 16.62 14.87
C VAL A 331 -17.89 17.13 15.89
N LYS A 332 -17.79 18.43 16.25
CA LYS A 332 -18.63 19.03 17.30
C LYS A 332 -20.06 19.31 16.84
N ALA A 333 -20.90 19.64 17.82
CA ALA A 333 -22.34 19.82 17.64
C ALA A 333 -22.70 20.78 16.49
N GLY A 334 -23.66 20.38 15.66
CA GLY A 334 -24.17 21.18 14.54
C GLY A 334 -23.23 21.35 13.36
N ALA A 335 -22.02 20.79 13.38
CA ALA A 335 -21.11 20.85 12.25
C ALA A 335 -21.57 19.96 11.08
N THR A 336 -21.28 20.39 9.85
CA THR A 336 -21.58 19.65 8.62
C THR A 336 -20.31 19.35 7.86
N VAL A 337 -20.02 18.07 7.63
CA VAL A 337 -18.81 17.57 6.96
C VAL A 337 -19.21 16.69 5.77
N ARG A 338 -18.77 17.06 4.56
CA ARG A 338 -19.12 16.32 3.35
C ARG A 338 -17.95 16.23 2.39
N CYS A 339 -17.66 15.04 1.86
CA CYS A 339 -16.56 14.77 0.95
C CYS A 339 -15.20 15.28 1.50
N VAL A 340 -14.89 14.92 2.75
CA VAL A 340 -13.71 15.35 3.49
C VAL A 340 -12.89 14.15 3.93
N ILE A 341 -11.58 14.29 3.90
CA ILE A 341 -10.63 13.37 4.54
C ILE A 341 -9.98 14.14 5.68
N THR A 342 -10.17 13.72 6.93
CA THR A 342 -9.41 14.29 8.05
C THR A 342 -8.26 13.40 8.42
N ASP A 343 -7.10 13.98 8.71
CA ASP A 343 -6.01 13.22 9.35
C ASP A 343 -6.30 13.06 10.86
N LYS A 344 -5.38 12.48 11.61
CA LYS A 344 -5.53 12.15 13.04
C LYS A 344 -5.63 13.39 13.92
N ASN A 345 -6.42 13.28 15.00
CA ASN A 345 -6.56 14.33 16.03
C ASN A 345 -7.07 15.67 15.47
N VAL A 346 -7.94 15.64 14.46
CA VAL A 346 -8.60 16.84 13.93
C VAL A 346 -9.82 17.16 14.76
N THR A 347 -10.05 18.45 15.01
CA THR A 347 -11.27 18.95 15.65
C THR A 347 -12.00 19.91 14.71
N ILE A 348 -13.23 19.57 14.36
CA ILE A 348 -14.14 20.43 13.61
C ILE A 348 -15.09 21.08 14.62
N ASN A 349 -15.02 22.40 14.75
CA ASN A 349 -15.75 23.15 15.77
C ASN A 349 -17.26 23.19 15.50
N GLU A 350 -18.00 23.67 16.49
CA GLU A 350 -19.45 23.77 16.45
C GLU A 350 -19.95 24.62 15.27
N ASN A 351 -21.00 24.11 14.59
CA ASN A 351 -21.65 24.79 13.47
C ASN A 351 -20.77 25.11 12.27
N VAL A 352 -19.56 24.52 12.19
CA VAL A 352 -18.68 24.65 11.01
C VAL A 352 -19.25 23.83 9.87
N THR A 353 -19.22 24.39 8.65
CA THR A 353 -19.58 23.68 7.42
C THR A 353 -18.34 23.50 6.56
N LEU A 354 -17.93 22.24 6.36
CA LEU A 354 -16.78 21.84 5.55
C LEU A 354 -17.24 20.89 4.44
N ILE A 355 -17.20 21.37 3.20
CA ILE A 355 -17.70 20.63 2.04
C ILE A 355 -16.64 20.58 0.96
N GLY A 356 -16.28 19.37 0.54
CA GLY A 356 -15.48 19.06 -0.65
C GLY A 356 -16.36 18.54 -1.79
N HIS A 357 -15.71 17.90 -2.77
CA HIS A 357 -16.35 17.25 -3.91
C HIS A 357 -15.84 15.82 -4.04
N GLU A 358 -16.64 14.88 -4.55
CA GLU A 358 -16.28 13.46 -4.68
C GLU A 358 -14.99 13.26 -5.49
N HIS A 359 -14.77 14.02 -6.56
CA HIS A 359 -13.55 13.98 -7.35
C HIS A 359 -12.43 14.88 -6.82
N TYR A 360 -12.69 15.68 -5.81
CA TYR A 360 -11.74 16.59 -5.20
C TYR A 360 -12.05 16.77 -3.71
N PRO A 361 -11.82 15.74 -2.88
CA PRO A 361 -12.10 15.81 -1.45
C PRO A 361 -11.19 16.85 -0.78
N VAL A 362 -11.71 17.53 0.22
CA VAL A 362 -10.92 18.40 1.09
C VAL A 362 -10.11 17.52 2.04
N VAL A 363 -8.80 17.73 2.12
CA VAL A 363 -7.94 17.05 3.08
C VAL A 363 -7.61 18.00 4.22
N VAL A 364 -7.80 17.55 5.45
CA VAL A 364 -7.50 18.31 6.68
C VAL A 364 -6.29 17.67 7.35
N GLU A 365 -5.26 18.46 7.57
CA GLU A 365 -3.99 18.04 8.16
C GLU A 365 -4.13 17.58 9.61
N LYS A 366 -3.18 16.74 10.03
CA LYS A 366 -3.11 16.18 11.38
C LYS A 366 -3.08 17.27 12.46
N GLY A 367 -3.96 17.15 13.46
CA GLY A 367 -3.99 18.03 14.64
C GLY A 367 -4.64 19.40 14.38
N SER A 368 -5.22 19.60 13.20
CA SER A 368 -5.91 20.86 12.87
C SER A 368 -7.17 21.07 13.71
N VAL A 369 -7.46 22.32 13.99
CA VAL A 369 -8.72 22.79 14.60
C VAL A 369 -9.36 23.77 13.63
N ILE A 370 -10.55 23.48 13.16
CA ILE A 370 -11.30 24.25 12.15
C ILE A 370 -12.57 24.80 12.77
#